data_0254c672d9457f7ddf2cacd715568afd
#
_entry.id   0254c672d9457f7ddf2cacd715568afd
#
_cell.length_a   1.000
_cell.length_b   1.000
_cell.length_c   1.000
_cell.angle_alpha   90.00
_cell.angle_beta   90.00
_cell.angle_gamma   90.00
#
_symmetry.space_group_name_H-M   'P 1'
#
loop_
_entity.id
_entity.type
_entity.pdbx_description
1 polymer ?
#
loop_
_entity_poly.entity_id
_entity_poly.type
_entity_poly.pdbx_seq_one_letter_code
_entity_poly.pdbx_strand_id
1 'polypeptide(L)'
;MFFIDAAHFVLAHFLGYLWCFTRLFLKAPSGRQRFNVLGALNAITHELITITNETYINAQSVCDLLWKISRLNLAMSITFILDNARYQRCTTVNTLAAQLNLELIFLPPYSPNLNLIERLWKFVKKQCLYSKYYSEFANFKNAITDCLQKTHSNYKRELDSPLMLNF
;
A
#
# COMPACT_ATOMS: atom_id res chain seq x y z
N MET A 1 -14.11 -5.56 7.39
CA MET A 1 -13.98 -5.11 5.98
C MET A 1 -12.60 -4.52 5.76
N PHE A 2 -11.91 -4.93 4.69
CA PHE A 2 -10.57 -4.47 4.33
C PHE A 2 -10.54 -3.93 2.92
N PHE A 3 -9.90 -2.79 2.71
CA PHE A 3 -9.59 -2.25 1.39
C PHE A 3 -8.21 -2.73 0.96
N ILE A 4 -8.11 -3.35 -0.22
CA ILE A 4 -6.86 -3.88 -0.78
C ILE A 4 -6.43 -3.07 -2.00
N ASP A 5 -5.16 -2.68 -2.01
CA ASP A 5 -4.50 -2.08 -3.17
C ASP A 5 -2.99 -2.23 -3.10
N ALA A 6 -2.33 -2.08 -4.26
CA ALA A 6 -0.89 -2.16 -4.41
C ALA A 6 -0.27 -0.78 -4.69
N ALA A 7 0.66 -0.37 -3.84
CA ALA A 7 1.49 0.80 -4.09
C ALA A 7 2.87 0.42 -4.64
N HIS A 8 3.31 1.13 -5.67
CA HIS A 8 4.63 0.98 -6.26
C HIS A 8 5.48 2.21 -5.94
N PHE A 9 6.55 1.99 -5.19
CA PHE A 9 7.52 3.01 -4.84
C PHE A 9 8.78 2.81 -5.68
N VAL A 10 9.21 3.83 -6.41
CA VAL A 10 10.34 3.75 -7.32
C VAL A 10 11.43 4.72 -6.86
N LEU A 11 12.64 4.20 -6.63
CA LEU A 11 13.82 5.00 -6.35
C LEU A 11 14.39 5.50 -7.67
N ALA A 12 13.92 6.63 -8.19
CA ALA A 12 14.47 7.19 -9.43
C ALA A 12 14.29 8.70 -9.55
N HIS A 13 13.35 9.26 -8.84
CA HIS A 13 13.00 10.67 -9.01
C HIS A 13 12.91 11.34 -7.65
N PHE A 14 13.61 12.46 -7.52
CA PHE A 14 13.39 13.37 -6.41
C PHE A 14 12.05 14.06 -6.62
N LEU A 15 11.14 13.86 -5.67
CA LEU A 15 9.81 14.50 -5.69
C LEU A 15 9.82 15.72 -4.76
N GLY A 16 9.75 16.90 -5.33
CA GLY A 16 9.70 18.15 -4.58
C GLY A 16 10.84 19.12 -4.91
N TYR A 17 10.98 20.14 -4.08
CA TYR A 17 11.99 21.17 -4.21
C TYR A 17 12.87 21.19 -2.96
N LEU A 18 14.20 21.29 -3.16
CA LEU A 18 15.15 21.60 -2.11
C LEU A 18 15.73 22.99 -2.38
N TRP A 19 15.60 23.87 -1.41
CA TRP A 19 16.24 25.18 -1.46
C TRP A 19 17.66 25.07 -0.90
N CYS A 20 18.63 25.53 -1.67
CA CYS A 20 20.02 25.67 -1.22
C CYS A 20 20.63 26.94 -1.80
N PHE A 21 21.61 27.52 -1.10
CA PHE A 21 22.27 28.75 -1.53
C PHE A 21 23.18 28.58 -2.75
N THR A 22 23.62 27.34 -2.99
CA THR A 22 24.49 26.98 -4.12
C THR A 22 23.87 25.85 -4.92
N ARG A 23 24.17 25.80 -6.22
CA ARG A 23 23.71 24.73 -7.10
C ARG A 23 24.37 23.39 -6.69
N LEU A 24 23.57 22.43 -6.27
CA LEU A 24 24.02 21.09 -5.93
C LEU A 24 23.60 20.09 -7.02
N PHE A 25 24.51 19.22 -7.42
CA PHE A 25 24.24 18.11 -8.29
C PHE A 25 23.95 16.87 -7.43
N LEU A 26 22.72 16.38 -7.47
CA LEU A 26 22.35 15.15 -6.78
C LEU A 26 22.62 13.97 -7.71
N LYS A 27 23.34 12.96 -7.21
CA LYS A 27 23.54 11.71 -7.94
C LYS A 27 22.22 10.98 -8.03
N ALA A 28 21.66 10.83 -9.22
CA ALA A 28 20.55 9.95 -9.43
C ALA A 28 21.04 8.49 -9.47
N PRO A 29 20.43 7.56 -8.72
CA PRO A 29 20.80 6.16 -8.81
C PRO A 29 20.54 5.64 -10.24
N SER A 30 21.46 4.86 -10.77
CA SER A 30 21.29 4.19 -12.05
C SER A 30 20.30 3.04 -11.90
N GLY A 31 19.26 3.05 -12.74
CA GLY A 31 18.24 2.00 -12.73
C GLY A 31 16.98 2.38 -11.93
N ARG A 32 15.88 1.69 -12.25
CA ARG A 32 14.59 1.86 -11.59
C ARG A 32 14.38 0.76 -10.55
N GLN A 33 14.98 0.91 -9.39
CA GLN A 33 14.72 0.00 -8.29
C GLN A 33 13.32 0.26 -7.72
N ARG A 34 12.57 -0.82 -7.51
CA ARG A 34 11.17 -0.77 -7.07
C ARG A 34 11.01 -1.43 -5.71
N PHE A 35 10.21 -0.83 -4.87
CA PHE A 35 9.68 -1.44 -3.67
C PHE A 35 8.16 -1.43 -3.76
N ASN A 36 7.56 -2.62 -3.84
CA ASN A 36 6.13 -2.78 -3.98
C ASN A 36 5.53 -3.18 -2.64
N VAL A 37 4.39 -2.60 -2.33
CA VAL A 37 3.62 -2.90 -1.12
C VAL A 37 2.20 -3.22 -1.53
N LEU A 38 1.76 -4.45 -1.29
CA LEU A 38 0.35 -4.82 -1.34
C LEU A 38 -0.19 -4.68 0.08
N GLY A 39 -1.15 -3.80 0.28
CA GLY A 39 -1.73 -3.51 1.58
C GLY A 39 -3.19 -3.92 1.69
N ALA A 40 -3.60 -4.30 2.89
CA ALA A 40 -4.99 -4.44 3.30
C ALA A 40 -5.24 -3.54 4.50
N LEU A 41 -6.06 -2.53 4.32
CA LEU A 41 -6.43 -1.54 5.33
C LEU A 41 -7.78 -1.89 5.94
N ASN A 42 -7.84 -2.13 7.24
CA ASN A 42 -9.10 -2.30 7.94
C ASN A 42 -9.87 -0.97 7.97
N ALA A 43 -11.11 -0.99 7.49
CA ALA A 43 -11.95 0.20 7.38
C ALA A 43 -12.38 0.82 8.72
N ILE A 44 -12.31 0.05 9.80
CA ILE A 44 -12.78 0.47 11.14
C ILE A 44 -11.60 0.76 12.05
N THR A 45 -10.66 -0.19 12.15
CA THR A 45 -9.52 -0.06 13.06
C THR A 45 -8.36 0.72 12.45
N HIS A 46 -8.36 0.91 11.12
CA HIS A 46 -7.27 1.48 10.31
C HIS A 46 -5.97 0.67 10.41
N GLU A 47 -6.04 -0.56 10.91
CA GLU A 47 -4.91 -1.47 10.94
C GLU A 47 -4.50 -1.84 9.51
N LEU A 48 -3.20 -1.78 9.25
CA LEU A 48 -2.63 -2.07 7.94
C LEU A 48 -1.85 -3.38 7.98
N ILE A 49 -2.23 -4.30 7.10
CA ILE A 49 -1.52 -5.56 6.87
C ILE A 49 -0.88 -5.51 5.49
N THR A 50 0.41 -5.82 5.39
CA THR A 50 1.16 -5.69 4.13
C THR A 50 1.89 -6.95 3.72
N ILE A 51 2.04 -7.12 2.41
CA ILE A 51 3.01 -7.98 1.73
C ILE A 51 3.91 -7.07 0.89
N THR A 52 5.21 -7.27 0.94
CA THR A 52 6.18 -6.43 0.23
C THR A 52 7.10 -7.26 -0.65
N ASN A 53 7.48 -6.74 -1.81
CA ASN A 53 8.50 -7.33 -2.66
C ASN A 53 9.23 -6.25 -3.50
N GLU A 54 10.30 -6.67 -4.17
CA GLU A 54 11.13 -5.82 -5.02
C GLU A 54 10.94 -6.13 -6.52
N THR A 55 10.05 -7.06 -6.84
CA THR A 55 9.77 -7.50 -8.21
C THR A 55 8.46 -6.92 -8.73
N TYR A 56 7.35 -7.61 -8.54
CA TYR A 56 6.01 -7.16 -8.93
C TYR A 56 4.93 -7.86 -8.08
N ILE A 57 3.80 -7.19 -7.94
CA ILE A 57 2.61 -7.77 -7.29
C ILE A 57 1.83 -8.57 -8.33
N ASN A 58 1.45 -9.79 -7.98
CA ASN A 58 0.72 -10.72 -8.83
C ASN A 58 -0.39 -11.45 -8.03
N ALA A 59 -1.07 -12.40 -8.66
CA ALA A 59 -2.10 -13.20 -8.02
C ALA A 59 -1.61 -13.94 -6.77
N GLN A 60 -0.37 -14.46 -6.78
CA GLN A 60 0.21 -15.13 -5.62
C GLN A 60 0.36 -14.17 -4.45
N SER A 61 0.81 -12.93 -4.69
CA SER A 61 0.91 -11.91 -3.64
C SER A 61 -0.46 -11.60 -3.00
N VAL A 62 -1.53 -11.60 -3.80
CA VAL A 62 -2.89 -11.44 -3.28
C VAL A 62 -3.28 -12.66 -2.44
N CYS A 63 -3.03 -13.87 -2.92
CA CYS A 63 -3.28 -15.10 -2.16
C CYS A 63 -2.55 -15.11 -0.82
N ASP A 64 -1.28 -14.71 -0.79
CA ASP A 64 -0.47 -14.64 0.43
C ASP A 64 -1.07 -13.64 1.43
N LEU A 65 -1.59 -12.51 0.94
CA LEU A 65 -2.27 -11.51 1.78
C LEU A 65 -3.58 -12.06 2.34
N LEU A 66 -4.41 -12.73 1.54
CA LEU A 66 -5.65 -13.36 1.99
C LEU A 66 -5.37 -14.42 3.06
N TRP A 67 -4.36 -15.27 2.85
CA TRP A 67 -3.90 -16.24 3.84
C TRP A 67 -3.44 -15.58 5.15
N LYS A 68 -2.67 -14.51 5.04
CA LYS A 68 -2.17 -13.77 6.20
C LYS A 68 -3.31 -13.23 7.06
N ILE A 69 -4.36 -12.69 6.41
CA ILE A 69 -5.52 -12.12 7.11
C ILE A 69 -6.43 -13.20 7.66
N SER A 70 -6.66 -14.30 6.93
CA SER A 70 -7.50 -15.40 7.40
C SER A 70 -6.98 -16.03 8.71
N ARG A 71 -5.66 -16.05 8.90
CA ARG A 71 -5.01 -16.55 10.13
C ARG A 71 -5.20 -15.67 11.36
N LEU A 72 -5.69 -14.46 11.20
CA LEU A 72 -6.03 -13.59 12.34
C LEU A 72 -7.25 -14.08 13.12
N ASN A 73 -7.92 -15.14 12.62
CA ASN A 73 -9.10 -15.77 13.26
C ASN A 73 -10.12 -14.74 13.77
N LEU A 74 -10.42 -13.75 12.93
CA LEU A 74 -11.41 -12.74 13.26
C LEU A 74 -12.77 -13.44 13.40
N ALA A 75 -13.45 -13.24 14.52
CA ALA A 75 -14.73 -13.86 14.83
C ALA A 75 -15.90 -13.42 13.91
N MET A 76 -15.62 -12.64 12.88
CA MET A 76 -16.56 -12.03 11.95
C MET A 76 -16.23 -12.42 10.50
N SER A 77 -17.25 -12.44 9.65
CA SER A 77 -17.05 -12.55 8.20
C SER A 77 -16.14 -11.43 7.68
N ILE A 78 -15.18 -11.81 6.83
CA ILE A 78 -14.20 -10.86 6.28
C ILE A 78 -14.58 -10.55 4.84
N THR A 79 -14.87 -9.28 4.58
CA THR A 79 -15.10 -8.75 3.24
C THR A 79 -13.90 -7.95 2.79
N PHE A 80 -13.41 -8.23 1.57
CA PHE A 80 -12.34 -7.48 0.91
C PHE A 80 -12.88 -6.63 -0.22
N ILE A 81 -12.50 -5.36 -0.25
CA ILE A 81 -12.78 -4.43 -1.34
C ILE A 81 -11.50 -4.28 -2.16
N LEU A 82 -11.54 -4.64 -3.43
CA LEU A 82 -10.41 -4.69 -4.34
C LEU A 82 -10.65 -3.83 -5.57
N ASP A 83 -9.58 -3.33 -6.16
CA ASP A 83 -9.62 -2.77 -7.50
C ASP A 83 -9.89 -3.87 -8.53
N ASN A 84 -10.32 -3.47 -9.72
CA ASN A 84 -10.69 -4.37 -10.78
C ASN A 84 -9.49 -4.86 -11.61
N ALA A 85 -8.30 -5.01 -10.99
CA ALA A 85 -7.09 -5.47 -11.65
C ALA A 85 -7.19 -6.98 -12.04
N ARG A 86 -6.65 -7.35 -13.21
CA ARG A 86 -6.74 -8.73 -13.72
C ARG A 86 -6.18 -9.78 -12.75
N TYR A 87 -5.06 -9.48 -12.09
CA TYR A 87 -4.42 -10.41 -11.17
C TYR A 87 -5.22 -10.59 -9.86
N GLN A 88 -6.09 -9.65 -9.51
CA GLN A 88 -6.99 -9.75 -8.35
C GLN A 88 -8.25 -10.55 -8.66
N ARG A 89 -8.70 -10.55 -9.93
CA ARG A 89 -9.94 -11.21 -10.39
C ARG A 89 -9.73 -12.61 -10.96
N CYS A 90 -8.54 -13.14 -10.92
CA CYS A 90 -8.24 -14.43 -11.51
C CYS A 90 -8.86 -15.59 -10.71
N THR A 91 -9.02 -16.74 -11.36
CA THR A 91 -9.62 -17.95 -10.77
C THR A 91 -8.89 -18.36 -9.50
N THR A 92 -7.55 -18.29 -9.46
CA THR A 92 -6.74 -18.67 -8.29
C THR A 92 -7.15 -17.88 -7.04
N VAL A 93 -7.30 -16.57 -7.15
CA VAL A 93 -7.69 -15.69 -6.03
C VAL A 93 -9.13 -15.99 -5.60
N ASN A 94 -10.06 -16.12 -6.56
CA ASN A 94 -11.45 -16.42 -6.25
C ASN A 94 -11.63 -17.81 -5.60
N THR A 95 -10.92 -18.82 -6.09
CA THR A 95 -10.98 -20.17 -5.50
C THR A 95 -10.46 -20.16 -4.06
N LEU A 96 -9.34 -19.50 -3.82
CA LEU A 96 -8.78 -19.39 -2.47
C LEU A 96 -9.72 -18.61 -1.54
N ALA A 97 -10.29 -17.51 -1.98
CA ALA A 97 -11.25 -16.74 -1.19
C ALA A 97 -12.45 -17.59 -0.78
N ALA A 98 -13.00 -18.38 -1.72
CA ALA A 98 -14.11 -19.30 -1.44
C ALA A 98 -13.69 -20.38 -0.40
N GLN A 99 -12.50 -20.97 -0.53
CA GLN A 99 -11.98 -21.96 0.42
C GLN A 99 -11.79 -21.39 1.83
N LEU A 100 -11.41 -20.12 1.93
CA LEU A 100 -11.20 -19.42 3.20
C LEU A 100 -12.47 -18.75 3.74
N ASN A 101 -13.62 -18.92 3.06
CA ASN A 101 -14.90 -18.26 3.38
C ASN A 101 -14.77 -16.73 3.47
N LEU A 102 -14.07 -16.13 2.49
CA LEU A 102 -13.83 -14.70 2.36
C LEU A 102 -14.68 -14.12 1.25
N GLU A 103 -15.29 -12.97 1.48
CA GLU A 103 -16.08 -12.26 0.49
C GLU A 103 -15.18 -11.26 -0.28
N LEU A 104 -15.25 -11.29 -1.62
CA LEU A 104 -14.54 -10.35 -2.50
C LEU A 104 -15.53 -9.42 -3.20
N ILE A 105 -15.34 -8.12 -3.02
CA ILE A 105 -16.11 -7.07 -3.72
C ILE A 105 -15.13 -6.29 -4.60
N PHE A 106 -15.44 -6.22 -5.89
CA PHE A 106 -14.62 -5.48 -6.85
C PHE A 106 -15.22 -4.12 -7.14
N LEU A 107 -14.41 -3.08 -6.98
CA LEU A 107 -14.80 -1.70 -7.29
C LEU A 107 -15.07 -1.52 -8.79
N PRO A 108 -15.95 -0.60 -9.17
CA PRO A 108 -16.11 -0.22 -10.57
C PRO A 108 -14.79 0.26 -11.17
N PRO A 109 -14.56 0.05 -12.46
CA PRO A 109 -13.39 0.58 -13.14
C PRO A 109 -13.29 2.10 -12.98
N TYR A 110 -12.06 2.62 -12.86
CA TYR A 110 -11.76 4.06 -12.74
C TYR A 110 -12.40 4.77 -11.53
N SER A 111 -12.57 4.08 -10.41
CA SER A 111 -13.14 4.63 -9.19
C SER A 111 -12.16 4.65 -8.00
N PRO A 112 -10.97 5.26 -8.14
CA PRO A 112 -9.95 5.24 -7.08
C PRO A 112 -10.42 5.94 -5.80
N ASN A 113 -11.33 6.91 -5.92
CA ASN A 113 -11.88 7.63 -4.76
C ASN A 113 -12.64 6.73 -3.78
N LEU A 114 -13.15 5.59 -4.27
CA LEU A 114 -13.87 4.61 -3.46
C LEU A 114 -12.93 3.67 -2.69
N ASN A 115 -11.65 3.62 -3.06
CA ASN A 115 -10.67 2.78 -2.38
C ASN A 115 -9.96 3.55 -1.26
N LEU A 116 -10.36 3.30 -0.02
CA LEU A 116 -9.87 4.03 1.16
C LEU A 116 -8.34 3.96 1.29
N ILE A 117 -7.72 2.84 0.95
CA ILE A 117 -6.27 2.64 1.07
C ILE A 117 -5.46 3.57 0.15
N GLU A 118 -6.06 4.08 -0.92
CA GLU A 118 -5.39 5.06 -1.79
C GLU A 118 -5.05 6.36 -1.06
N ARG A 119 -5.88 6.76 -0.10
CA ARG A 119 -5.63 7.91 0.76
C ARG A 119 -4.42 7.68 1.67
N LEU A 120 -4.26 6.44 2.15
CA LEU A 120 -3.08 6.03 2.90
C LEU A 120 -1.81 6.08 2.02
N TRP A 121 -1.89 5.61 0.77
CA TRP A 121 -0.74 5.69 -0.14
C TRP A 121 -0.31 7.13 -0.44
N LYS A 122 -1.26 8.05 -0.60
CA LYS A 122 -0.96 9.49 -0.74
C LYS A 122 -0.22 10.02 0.48
N PHE A 123 -0.66 9.66 1.68
CA PHE A 123 0.01 10.03 2.93
C PHE A 123 1.43 9.45 3.00
N VAL A 124 1.61 8.15 2.77
CA VAL A 124 2.93 7.50 2.82
C VAL A 124 3.89 8.13 1.80
N LYS A 125 3.44 8.39 0.57
CA LYS A 125 4.25 9.09 -0.44
C LYS A 125 4.66 10.49 0.04
N LYS A 126 3.76 11.23 0.65
CA LYS A 126 4.06 12.55 1.21
C LYS A 126 5.10 12.47 2.32
N GLN A 127 4.96 11.53 3.24
CA GLN A 127 5.89 11.37 4.37
C GLN A 127 7.27 10.84 3.96
N CYS A 128 7.34 9.94 2.99
CA CYS A 128 8.58 9.23 2.66
C CYS A 128 9.30 9.76 1.41
N LEU A 129 8.59 10.41 0.47
CA LEU A 129 9.17 10.75 -0.82
C LEU A 129 9.27 12.25 -1.07
N TYR A 130 8.29 13.05 -0.64
CA TYR A 130 8.29 14.49 -0.93
C TYR A 130 9.45 15.18 -0.21
N SER A 131 10.25 15.91 -0.97
CA SER A 131 11.42 16.66 -0.48
C SER A 131 12.45 15.80 0.27
N LYS A 132 12.52 14.50 -0.03
CA LYS A 132 13.50 13.57 0.52
C LYS A 132 14.34 12.95 -0.58
N TYR A 133 15.65 12.89 -0.32
CA TYR A 133 16.63 12.27 -1.20
C TYR A 133 17.19 11.01 -0.54
N TYR A 134 17.26 9.95 -1.31
CA TYR A 134 17.85 8.68 -0.90
C TYR A 134 18.95 8.30 -1.90
N SER A 135 20.19 8.20 -1.42
CA SER A 135 21.33 7.75 -2.23
C SER A 135 21.30 6.25 -2.47
N GLU A 136 20.69 5.49 -1.54
CA GLU A 136 20.69 4.04 -1.53
C GLU A 136 19.26 3.49 -1.41
N PHE A 137 19.02 2.38 -2.11
CA PHE A 137 17.73 1.71 -2.09
C PHE A 137 17.35 1.16 -0.71
N ALA A 138 18.32 0.70 0.07
CA ALA A 138 18.08 0.21 1.42
C ALA A 138 17.47 1.30 2.32
N ASN A 139 18.02 2.52 2.28
CA ASN A 139 17.50 3.65 3.06
C ASN A 139 16.09 4.06 2.61
N PHE A 140 15.87 4.07 1.29
CA PHE A 140 14.55 4.32 0.70
C PHE A 140 13.52 3.31 1.17
N LYS A 141 13.83 2.01 1.09
CA LYS A 141 12.96 0.91 1.53
C LYS A 141 12.67 0.99 3.03
N ASN A 142 13.71 1.22 3.85
CA ASN A 142 13.55 1.33 5.30
C ASN A 142 12.64 2.50 5.69
N ALA A 143 12.79 3.66 5.05
CA ALA A 143 11.94 4.82 5.33
C ALA A 143 10.45 4.53 5.05
N ILE A 144 10.15 3.80 3.97
CA ILE A 144 8.77 3.40 3.64
C ILE A 144 8.26 2.38 4.66
N THR A 145 9.06 1.35 4.97
CA THR A 145 8.71 0.30 5.93
C THR A 145 8.43 0.88 7.32
N ASP A 146 9.30 1.76 7.80
CA ASP A 146 9.14 2.46 9.08
C ASP A 146 7.87 3.33 9.11
N CYS A 147 7.59 4.03 8.01
CA CYS A 147 6.37 4.81 7.89
C CYS A 147 5.13 3.92 7.98
N LEU A 148 5.11 2.80 7.24
CA LEU A 148 4.00 1.85 7.27
C LEU A 148 3.77 1.24 8.65
N GLN A 149 4.84 0.90 9.37
CA GLN A 149 4.73 0.38 10.74
C GLN A 149 4.18 1.42 11.74
N LYS A 150 4.44 2.70 11.49
CA LYS A 150 4.02 3.81 12.36
C LYS A 150 2.63 4.36 12.05
N THR A 151 1.96 3.90 11.00
CA THR A 151 0.63 4.37 10.60
C THR A 151 -0.39 4.23 11.71
N HIS A 152 -0.31 3.14 12.48
CA HIS A 152 -1.26 2.83 13.54
C HIS A 152 -0.90 3.43 14.91
N SER A 153 0.29 3.98 15.05
CA SER A 153 0.80 4.58 16.29
C SER A 153 1.01 6.09 16.15
N ASN A 154 2.16 6.45 15.60
CA ASN A 154 2.60 7.85 15.53
C ASN A 154 1.74 8.71 14.59
N TYR A 155 1.26 8.13 13.49
CA TYR A 155 0.49 8.83 12.47
C TYR A 155 -1.02 8.66 12.59
N LYS A 156 -1.51 7.97 13.62
CA LYS A 156 -2.93 7.68 13.80
C LYS A 156 -3.78 8.95 13.72
N ARG A 157 -3.42 9.99 14.47
CA ARG A 157 -4.17 11.26 14.50
C ARG A 157 -4.20 11.97 13.14
N GLU A 158 -3.11 11.89 12.37
CA GLU A 158 -3.02 12.50 11.04
C GLU A 158 -3.83 11.71 10.00
N LEU A 159 -4.02 10.41 10.22
CA LEU A 159 -4.72 9.49 9.33
C LEU A 159 -6.22 9.37 9.66
N ASP A 160 -6.65 9.66 10.89
CA ASP A 160 -8.05 9.51 11.30
C ASP A 160 -9.00 10.31 10.38
N SER A 161 -8.67 11.55 10.03
CA SER A 161 -9.51 12.36 9.14
C SER A 161 -9.47 11.89 7.67
N PRO A 162 -8.31 11.66 7.04
CA PRO A 162 -8.24 11.15 5.68
C PRO A 162 -8.85 9.76 5.49
N LEU A 163 -8.83 8.90 6.52
CA LEU A 163 -9.33 7.54 6.46
C LEU A 163 -10.80 7.40 6.87
N MET A 164 -11.52 8.48 7.09
CA MET A 164 -12.97 8.43 7.26
C MET A 164 -13.66 7.95 5.97
N LEU A 165 -14.69 7.12 6.13
CA LEU A 165 -15.55 6.61 5.04
C LEU A 165 -16.49 7.70 4.51
N ASN A 166 -15.94 8.83 4.08
CA ASN A 166 -16.68 9.89 3.40
C ASN A 166 -16.46 9.75 1.90
N PHE A 167 -17.44 9.19 1.23
CA PHE A 167 -17.46 9.01 -0.22
C PHE A 167 -18.27 10.11 -0.90
#